data_902a8dd41cf4b1f672ba1d14f34031ae
#
_entry.id   902a8dd41cf4b1f672ba1d14f34031ae
#
_cell.length_a   1.000
_cell.length_b   1.000
_cell.length_c   1.000
_cell.angle_alpha   90.00
_cell.angle_beta   90.00
_cell.angle_gamma   90.00
#
_symmetry.space_group_name_H-M   'P 1'
#
loop_
_entity.id
_entity.type
_entity.pdbx_description
1 polymer ?
#
loop_
_entity_poly.entity_id
_entity_poly.type
_entity_poly.pdbx_seq_one_letter_code
_entity_poly.pdbx_strand_id
1 'polypeptide(L)'
;MSMSQAGKPGSAKSALLSRGMRNERGFTLVEVGIVVIIIGIMLLTASLAYFNATRRTEVVTVAEQIKEELRRVYALTDSGNKSSGPTGPRDRYRITFNNAGENPPNTFRVEKSTDGGNNWTVVTADKKTSNKVLTNNWIQPASQGDAQLTYSAKTITFISRGSIMQTDPAGNKTVTVSSSSQGTNAVITINDYGSLQ
;
A
#
# COMPACT_ATOMS: atom_id res chain seq x y z
N MET A 1 23.41 -23.54 98.39
CA MET A 1 24.20 -22.29 98.49
C MET A 1 24.28 -21.75 97.06
N SER A 2 23.73 -20.73 96.81
CA SER A 2 23.88 -19.32 96.86
C SER A 2 23.46 -18.65 95.55
N MET A 3 22.48 -17.76 95.63
CA MET A 3 22.30 -16.41 95.03
C MET A 3 22.27 -16.29 93.53
N SER A 4 21.10 -16.14 92.95
CA SER A 4 20.34 -14.87 92.67
C SER A 4 21.20 -13.68 92.28
N GLN A 5 21.12 -13.31 90.99
CA GLN A 5 21.20 -11.91 90.60
C GLN A 5 20.24 -11.60 89.46
N ALA A 6 19.34 -10.69 89.73
CA ALA A 6 18.37 -10.12 88.81
C ALA A 6 19.06 -9.15 87.87
N GLY A 7 18.93 -9.41 86.58
CA GLY A 7 19.32 -8.47 85.50
C GLY A 7 18.14 -7.53 85.13
N LYS A 8 18.37 -6.25 85.25
CA LYS A 8 17.48 -5.13 84.98
C LYS A 8 16.94 -5.18 83.51
N PRO A 9 15.66 -4.88 83.28
CA PRO A 9 15.16 -4.71 81.92
C PRO A 9 15.67 -3.38 81.32
N GLY A 10 16.41 -3.50 80.22
CA GLY A 10 16.86 -2.39 79.44
C GLY A 10 15.67 -1.74 78.73
N SER A 11 15.48 -0.45 78.97
CA SER A 11 14.52 0.46 78.33
C SER A 11 14.78 0.49 76.87
N ALA A 12 13.92 -0.14 76.07
CA ALA A 12 13.89 0.02 74.66
C ALA A 12 13.39 1.44 74.29
N LYS A 13 14.33 2.31 73.91
CA LYS A 13 14.03 3.61 73.33
C LYS A 13 13.32 3.37 72.07
N SER A 14 12.01 3.63 72.02
CA SER A 14 11.20 3.70 70.85
C SER A 14 11.74 4.83 69.92
N ALA A 15 12.56 4.47 68.94
CA ALA A 15 12.93 5.36 67.88
C ALA A 15 11.65 5.58 67.01
N LEU A 16 10.92 6.63 67.33
CA LEU A 16 9.90 7.19 66.49
C LEU A 16 10.59 7.64 65.21
N LEU A 17 10.59 6.74 64.22
CA LEU A 17 10.85 7.12 62.85
C LEU A 17 9.80 8.17 62.43
N SER A 18 10.16 9.42 62.58
CA SER A 18 9.43 10.53 61.96
C SER A 18 9.53 10.31 60.45
N ARG A 19 8.58 9.55 59.91
CA ARG A 19 8.34 9.40 58.50
C ARG A 19 7.96 10.79 57.99
N GLY A 20 8.98 11.50 57.42
CA GLY A 20 8.76 12.80 56.82
C GLY A 20 7.59 12.67 55.86
N MET A 21 6.48 13.32 56.20
CA MET A 21 5.38 13.50 55.28
C MET A 21 5.96 14.20 54.06
N ARG A 22 6.28 13.41 53.01
CA ARG A 22 6.47 13.98 51.70
C ARG A 22 5.20 14.76 51.41
N ASN A 23 5.35 16.06 51.26
CA ASN A 23 4.29 16.95 50.82
C ASN A 23 3.94 16.53 49.40
N GLU A 24 3.06 15.56 49.23
CA GLU A 24 2.49 15.16 47.98
C GLU A 24 1.54 16.30 47.56
N ARG A 25 2.12 17.25 46.84
CA ARG A 25 1.33 18.29 46.19
C ARG A 25 0.52 17.62 45.11
N GLY A 26 -0.76 17.37 45.36
CA GLY A 26 -1.69 16.93 44.33
C GLY A 26 -1.79 17.95 43.22
N PHE A 27 -1.97 17.48 41.99
CA PHE A 27 -2.20 18.35 40.83
C PHE A 27 -3.46 19.19 41.05
N THR A 28 -3.39 20.44 40.69
CA THR A 28 -4.57 21.30 40.69
C THR A 28 -5.48 20.93 39.49
N LEU A 29 -6.77 21.11 39.64
CA LEU A 29 -7.75 20.86 38.58
C LEU A 29 -7.45 21.70 37.32
N VAL A 30 -6.92 22.91 37.50
CA VAL A 30 -6.47 23.81 36.42
C VAL A 30 -5.29 23.22 35.67
N GLU A 31 -4.29 22.66 36.37
CA GLU A 31 -3.10 22.08 35.76
C GLU A 31 -3.44 20.85 34.92
N VAL A 32 -4.33 19.99 35.41
CA VAL A 32 -4.86 18.85 34.62
C VAL A 32 -5.63 19.35 33.41
N GLY A 33 -6.45 20.42 33.56
CA GLY A 33 -7.19 21.03 32.45
C GLY A 33 -6.27 21.53 31.33
N ILE A 34 -5.19 22.24 31.68
CA ILE A 34 -4.21 22.75 30.71
C ILE A 34 -3.52 21.58 29.97
N VAL A 35 -3.11 20.54 30.70
CA VAL A 35 -2.46 19.36 30.10
C VAL A 35 -3.39 18.67 29.10
N VAL A 36 -4.66 18.49 29.44
CA VAL A 36 -5.64 17.87 28.51
C VAL A 36 -5.82 18.70 27.23
N ILE A 37 -5.86 20.03 27.35
CA ILE A 37 -5.96 20.91 26.19
C ILE A 37 -4.72 20.78 25.30
N ILE A 38 -3.52 20.78 25.88
CA ILE A 38 -2.27 20.62 25.11
C ILE A 38 -2.24 19.27 24.39
N ILE A 39 -2.59 18.18 25.10
CA ILE A 39 -2.67 16.83 24.51
C ILE A 39 -3.70 16.81 23.37
N GLY A 40 -4.86 17.44 23.54
CA GLY A 40 -5.89 17.54 22.51
C GLY A 40 -5.39 18.21 21.24
N ILE A 41 -4.68 19.33 21.37
CA ILE A 41 -4.07 20.04 20.22
C ILE A 41 -2.99 19.19 19.55
N MET A 42 -2.14 18.52 20.32
CA MET A 42 -1.09 17.63 19.78
C MET A 42 -1.68 16.45 19.02
N LEU A 43 -2.74 15.82 19.54
CA LEU A 43 -3.41 14.72 18.87
C LEU A 43 -4.07 15.17 17.56
N LEU A 44 -4.66 16.37 17.53
CA LEU A 44 -5.27 16.90 16.32
C LEU A 44 -4.23 17.10 15.20
N THR A 45 -3.09 17.72 15.50
CA THR A 45 -2.02 17.95 14.52
C THR A 45 -1.38 16.65 14.06
N ALA A 46 -1.14 15.70 14.97
CA ALA A 46 -0.62 14.38 14.65
C ALA A 46 -1.56 13.58 13.73
N SER A 47 -2.86 13.67 13.96
CA SER A 47 -3.86 12.99 13.12
C SER A 47 -3.84 13.49 11.68
N LEU A 48 -3.76 14.79 11.46
CA LEU A 48 -3.68 15.37 10.11
C LEU A 48 -2.42 14.90 9.36
N ALA A 49 -1.27 14.91 10.04
CA ALA A 49 -0.01 14.42 9.46
C ALA A 49 -0.08 12.93 9.10
N TYR A 50 -0.67 12.13 9.97
CA TYR A 50 -0.87 10.70 9.73
C TYR A 50 -1.75 10.42 8.51
N PHE A 51 -2.90 11.09 8.39
CA PHE A 51 -3.78 10.91 7.23
C PHE A 51 -3.10 11.30 5.91
N ASN A 52 -2.32 12.38 5.90
CA ASN A 52 -1.58 12.81 4.72
C ASN A 52 -0.50 11.79 4.32
N ALA A 53 0.23 11.24 5.29
CA ALA A 53 1.25 10.22 5.06
C ALA A 53 0.62 8.93 4.50
N THR A 54 -0.50 8.47 5.07
CA THR A 54 -1.20 7.26 4.62
C THR A 54 -1.64 7.38 3.17
N ARG A 55 -2.24 8.50 2.78
CA ARG A 55 -2.70 8.73 1.40
C ARG A 55 -1.56 8.76 0.38
N ARG A 56 -0.42 9.37 0.74
CA ARG A 56 0.77 9.31 -0.12
C ARG A 56 1.24 7.88 -0.32
N THR A 57 1.25 7.09 0.75
CA THR A 57 1.65 5.68 0.69
C THR A 57 0.68 4.87 -0.19
N GLU A 58 -0.61 5.14 -0.14
CA GLU A 58 -1.62 4.49 -1.00
C GLU A 58 -1.31 4.71 -2.48
N VAL A 59 -1.08 5.96 -2.92
CA VAL A 59 -0.76 6.28 -4.32
C VAL A 59 0.48 5.53 -4.79
N VAL A 60 1.55 5.54 -3.99
CA VAL A 60 2.79 4.84 -4.33
C VAL A 60 2.57 3.33 -4.38
N THR A 61 1.85 2.77 -3.41
CA THR A 61 1.57 1.32 -3.36
C THR A 61 0.75 0.87 -4.57
N VAL A 62 -0.28 1.61 -4.95
CA VAL A 62 -1.09 1.31 -6.15
C VAL A 62 -0.24 1.40 -7.41
N ALA A 63 0.62 2.42 -7.52
CA ALA A 63 1.52 2.56 -8.66
C ALA A 63 2.50 1.38 -8.79
N GLU A 64 3.09 0.95 -7.67
CA GLU A 64 3.99 -0.22 -7.69
C GLU A 64 3.26 -1.53 -8.02
N GLN A 65 2.03 -1.72 -7.56
CA GLN A 65 1.20 -2.87 -7.93
C GLN A 65 0.92 -2.90 -9.44
N ILE A 66 0.62 -1.75 -10.04
CA ILE A 66 0.42 -1.64 -11.48
C ILE A 66 1.73 -1.90 -12.24
N LYS A 67 2.85 -1.37 -11.77
CA LYS A 67 4.17 -1.64 -12.34
C LYS A 67 4.53 -3.14 -12.29
N GLU A 68 4.26 -3.79 -11.19
CA GLU A 68 4.50 -5.23 -11.05
C GLU A 68 3.68 -6.03 -12.07
N GLU A 69 2.41 -5.68 -12.22
CA GLU A 69 1.54 -6.34 -13.19
C GLU A 69 1.98 -6.08 -14.64
N LEU A 70 2.40 -4.86 -14.96
CA LEU A 70 2.96 -4.53 -16.26
C LEU A 70 4.25 -5.33 -16.55
N ARG A 71 5.15 -5.46 -15.57
CA ARG A 71 6.36 -6.30 -15.69
C ARG A 71 6.00 -7.77 -15.91
N ARG A 72 4.98 -8.27 -15.21
CA ARG A 72 4.47 -9.62 -15.39
C ARG A 72 3.96 -9.84 -16.81
N VAL A 73 3.13 -8.93 -17.30
CA VAL A 73 2.59 -8.97 -18.67
C VAL A 73 3.71 -8.92 -19.71
N TYR A 74 4.69 -8.06 -19.49
CA TYR A 74 5.88 -7.97 -20.34
C TYR A 74 6.63 -9.31 -20.38
N ALA A 75 6.95 -9.90 -19.23
CA ALA A 75 7.65 -11.18 -19.13
C ALA A 75 6.89 -12.33 -19.78
N LEU A 76 5.57 -12.37 -19.61
CA LEU A 76 4.71 -13.37 -20.27
C LEU A 76 4.74 -13.24 -21.80
N THR A 77 4.77 -12.01 -22.31
CA THR A 77 4.86 -11.77 -23.76
C THR A 77 6.24 -12.10 -24.29
N ASP A 78 7.31 -11.74 -23.56
CA ASP A 78 8.69 -11.98 -23.93
C ASP A 78 9.05 -13.47 -23.94
N SER A 79 8.44 -14.28 -23.06
CA SER A 79 8.60 -15.75 -23.05
C SER A 79 8.25 -16.38 -24.40
N GLY A 80 7.52 -15.68 -25.24
CA GLY A 80 7.21 -16.08 -26.61
C GLY A 80 6.37 -17.33 -26.73
N ASN A 81 5.59 -17.65 -25.71
CA ASN A 81 4.72 -18.83 -25.69
C ASN A 81 3.79 -18.87 -26.92
N LYS A 82 3.54 -20.08 -27.39
CA LYS A 82 2.63 -20.38 -28.50
C LYS A 82 1.59 -21.41 -28.03
N SER A 83 0.55 -20.93 -27.39
CA SER A 83 -0.51 -21.81 -26.85
C SER A 83 -1.31 -22.52 -27.95
N SER A 84 -1.29 -21.97 -29.16
CA SER A 84 -1.96 -22.57 -30.35
C SER A 84 -1.11 -23.61 -31.08
N GLY A 85 0.03 -24.03 -30.51
CA GLY A 85 0.93 -25.03 -31.10
C GLY A 85 2.20 -24.45 -31.72
N PRO A 86 3.16 -25.31 -32.17
CA PRO A 86 4.50 -24.87 -32.60
C PRO A 86 4.47 -23.93 -33.83
N THR A 87 3.50 -24.08 -34.70
CA THR A 87 3.34 -23.29 -35.94
C THR A 87 2.39 -22.11 -35.78
N GLY A 88 1.68 -22.03 -34.62
CA GLY A 88 0.75 -20.97 -34.33
C GLY A 88 1.41 -19.61 -34.07
N PRO A 89 0.60 -18.52 -34.06
CA PRO A 89 1.08 -17.21 -33.68
C PRO A 89 1.55 -17.20 -32.22
N ARG A 90 2.45 -16.30 -31.90
CA ARG A 90 2.86 -16.06 -30.52
C ARG A 90 1.70 -15.48 -29.74
N ASP A 91 1.61 -15.86 -28.48
CA ASP A 91 0.64 -15.29 -27.56
C ASP A 91 0.89 -13.79 -27.41
N ARG A 92 -0.19 -13.03 -27.42
CA ARG A 92 -0.19 -11.58 -27.16
C ARG A 92 -0.89 -11.33 -25.85
N TYR A 93 -0.44 -10.34 -25.15
CA TYR A 93 -1.07 -9.91 -23.91
C TYR A 93 -1.44 -8.43 -24.01
N ARG A 94 -2.55 -8.05 -23.38
CA ARG A 94 -2.92 -6.66 -23.24
C ARG A 94 -3.38 -6.36 -21.84
N ILE A 95 -3.17 -5.14 -21.42
CA ILE A 95 -3.72 -4.60 -20.18
C ILE A 95 -4.72 -3.50 -20.54
N THR A 96 -5.89 -3.54 -19.94
CA THR A 96 -6.96 -2.55 -20.14
C THR A 96 -7.23 -1.89 -18.80
N PHE A 97 -7.27 -0.56 -18.78
CA PHE A 97 -7.48 0.25 -17.58
C PHE A 97 -8.87 0.87 -17.58
N ASN A 98 -9.47 0.99 -16.40
CA ASN A 98 -10.66 1.79 -16.15
C ASN A 98 -10.31 2.93 -15.19
N ASN A 99 -10.80 4.14 -15.51
CA ASN A 99 -10.65 5.30 -14.63
C ASN A 99 -11.79 5.39 -13.60
N ALA A 100 -11.82 6.48 -12.81
CA ALA A 100 -12.82 6.69 -11.78
C ALA A 100 -14.27 6.79 -12.30
N GLY A 101 -14.46 7.18 -13.59
CA GLY A 101 -15.78 7.32 -14.21
C GLY A 101 -16.30 6.04 -14.87
N GLU A 102 -15.53 4.96 -14.85
CA GLU A 102 -15.87 3.69 -15.52
C GLU A 102 -16.30 2.62 -14.51
N ASN A 103 -16.90 1.54 -14.98
CA ASN A 103 -17.40 0.46 -14.12
C ASN A 103 -16.71 -0.88 -14.46
N PRO A 104 -16.01 -1.53 -13.50
CA PRO A 104 -15.72 -1.03 -12.15
C PRO A 104 -14.65 0.09 -12.19
N PRO A 105 -14.73 1.09 -11.29
CA PRO A 105 -13.83 2.24 -11.32
C PRO A 105 -12.41 1.89 -10.84
N ASN A 106 -11.43 2.61 -11.36
CA ASN A 106 -10.02 2.53 -10.93
C ASN A 106 -9.49 1.09 -10.89
N THR A 107 -9.75 0.35 -11.95
CA THR A 107 -9.37 -1.06 -12.06
C THR A 107 -8.60 -1.30 -13.36
N PHE A 108 -7.98 -2.45 -13.45
CA PHE A 108 -7.37 -2.91 -14.68
C PHE A 108 -7.67 -4.39 -14.92
N ARG A 109 -7.46 -4.84 -16.15
CA ARG A 109 -7.69 -6.24 -16.55
C ARG A 109 -6.59 -6.68 -17.51
N VAL A 110 -6.09 -7.89 -17.33
CA VAL A 110 -5.12 -8.51 -18.23
C VAL A 110 -5.83 -9.52 -19.10
N GLU A 111 -5.58 -9.48 -20.38
CA GLU A 111 -6.16 -10.39 -21.36
C GLU A 111 -5.06 -10.97 -22.25
N LYS A 112 -5.29 -12.18 -22.73
CA LYS A 112 -4.40 -12.95 -23.58
C LYS A 112 -5.09 -13.30 -24.86
N SER A 113 -4.37 -13.25 -25.98
CA SER A 113 -4.79 -13.78 -27.26
C SER A 113 -3.80 -14.84 -27.73
N THR A 114 -4.31 -15.97 -28.19
CA THR A 114 -3.54 -17.08 -28.75
C THR A 114 -3.63 -17.18 -30.28
N ASP A 115 -4.41 -16.30 -30.88
CA ASP A 115 -4.72 -16.29 -32.33
C ASP A 115 -4.22 -15.01 -33.04
N GLY A 116 -3.18 -14.41 -32.47
CA GLY A 116 -2.58 -13.21 -33.05
C GLY A 116 -3.33 -11.90 -32.79
N GLY A 117 -4.27 -11.87 -31.84
CA GLY A 117 -4.98 -10.67 -31.41
C GLY A 117 -6.44 -10.59 -31.91
N ASN A 118 -6.99 -11.67 -32.50
CA ASN A 118 -8.37 -11.68 -32.96
C ASN A 118 -9.36 -11.93 -31.81
N ASN A 119 -9.05 -12.90 -30.95
CA ASN A 119 -9.86 -13.22 -29.77
C ASN A 119 -9.05 -13.02 -28.49
N TRP A 120 -9.70 -12.47 -27.44
CA TRP A 120 -9.07 -12.16 -26.19
C TRP A 120 -9.77 -12.87 -25.04
N THR A 121 -9.00 -13.56 -24.23
CA THR A 121 -9.47 -14.24 -23.03
C THR A 121 -8.84 -13.58 -21.81
N VAL A 122 -9.62 -13.39 -20.76
CA VAL A 122 -9.10 -12.78 -19.52
C VAL A 122 -8.15 -13.74 -18.82
N VAL A 123 -6.98 -13.22 -18.46
CA VAL A 123 -6.01 -13.93 -17.64
C VAL A 123 -6.34 -13.64 -16.19
N THR A 124 -6.72 -14.68 -15.44
CA THR A 124 -6.98 -14.53 -14.01
C THR A 124 -5.70 -14.04 -13.31
N ALA A 125 -5.82 -13.03 -12.48
CA ALA A 125 -4.72 -12.56 -11.67
C ALA A 125 -4.14 -13.73 -10.85
N ASP A 126 -2.81 -13.83 -10.80
CA ASP A 126 -2.16 -14.80 -9.96
C ASP A 126 -2.55 -14.53 -8.50
N LYS A 127 -2.99 -15.55 -7.77
CA LYS A 127 -3.41 -15.44 -6.35
C LYS A 127 -2.29 -14.94 -5.41
N LYS A 128 -1.08 -14.81 -5.92
CA LYS A 128 0.09 -14.29 -5.18
C LYS A 128 0.11 -12.77 -5.07
N THR A 129 -0.68 -12.04 -5.86
CA THR A 129 -0.76 -10.59 -5.75
C THR A 129 -1.77 -10.19 -4.68
N SER A 130 -1.46 -9.14 -3.92
CA SER A 130 -2.36 -8.58 -2.90
C SER A 130 -3.61 -7.94 -3.50
N ASN A 131 -3.75 -7.96 -4.83
CA ASN A 131 -4.84 -7.33 -5.56
C ASN A 131 -6.15 -8.10 -5.41
N LYS A 132 -7.24 -7.39 -5.25
CA LYS A 132 -8.58 -7.96 -5.20
C LYS A 132 -9.11 -8.18 -6.62
N VAL A 133 -9.45 -9.42 -6.94
CA VAL A 133 -10.14 -9.75 -8.20
C VAL A 133 -11.64 -9.53 -8.01
N LEU A 134 -12.21 -8.66 -8.83
CA LEU A 134 -13.64 -8.35 -8.86
C LEU A 134 -14.41 -9.27 -9.81
N THR A 135 -15.72 -9.11 -9.84
CA THR A 135 -16.58 -9.76 -10.83
C THR A 135 -16.09 -9.44 -12.25
N ASN A 136 -16.16 -10.38 -13.18
CA ASN A 136 -15.64 -10.29 -14.55
C ASN A 136 -14.11 -10.14 -14.64
N ASN A 137 -13.38 -10.59 -13.62
CA ASN A 137 -11.92 -10.62 -13.58
C ASN A 137 -11.22 -9.25 -13.72
N TRP A 138 -11.89 -8.17 -13.34
CA TRP A 138 -11.24 -6.90 -13.12
C TRP A 138 -10.41 -6.94 -11.84
N ILE A 139 -9.23 -6.34 -11.88
CA ILE A 139 -8.29 -6.30 -10.76
C ILE A 139 -8.39 -4.93 -10.11
N GLN A 140 -8.72 -4.93 -8.82
CA GLN A 140 -8.69 -3.74 -7.99
C GLN A 140 -7.41 -3.75 -7.17
N PRO A 141 -6.57 -2.69 -7.23
CA PRO A 141 -5.41 -2.57 -6.36
C PRO A 141 -5.80 -2.67 -4.88
N ALA A 142 -5.02 -3.40 -4.07
CA ALA A 142 -5.36 -3.72 -2.68
C ALA A 142 -5.47 -2.49 -1.77
N SER A 143 -4.74 -1.42 -2.09
CA SER A 143 -4.68 -0.19 -1.30
C SER A 143 -5.32 0.98 -2.05
N GLN A 144 -6.45 0.74 -2.73
CA GLN A 144 -7.02 1.75 -3.62
C GLN A 144 -7.42 3.04 -2.90
N GLY A 145 -8.00 2.95 -1.69
CA GLY A 145 -8.41 4.11 -0.88
C GLY A 145 -8.97 5.27 -1.71
N ASP A 146 -8.23 6.39 -1.70
CA ASP A 146 -8.52 7.62 -2.45
C ASP A 146 -7.78 7.69 -3.81
N ALA A 147 -7.07 6.64 -4.20
CA ALA A 147 -6.28 6.61 -5.42
C ALA A 147 -7.16 6.50 -6.67
N GLN A 148 -6.89 7.35 -7.65
CA GLN A 148 -7.57 7.39 -8.95
C GLN A 148 -6.59 7.07 -10.07
N LEU A 149 -7.08 6.37 -11.09
CA LEU A 149 -6.32 6.02 -12.29
C LEU A 149 -6.69 6.93 -13.44
N THR A 150 -5.68 7.46 -14.12
CA THR A 150 -5.81 8.10 -15.44
C THR A 150 -4.76 7.53 -16.39
N TYR A 151 -5.02 7.55 -17.67
CA TYR A 151 -4.14 6.92 -18.66
C TYR A 151 -4.17 7.68 -20.00
N SER A 152 -3.06 7.66 -20.72
CA SER A 152 -2.99 8.17 -22.09
C SER A 152 -3.53 7.17 -23.13
N ALA A 153 -3.47 5.86 -22.82
CA ALA A 153 -4.04 4.80 -23.62
C ALA A 153 -4.83 3.84 -22.73
N LYS A 154 -6.13 3.64 -23.03
CA LYS A 154 -7.01 2.74 -22.26
C LYS A 154 -6.54 1.30 -22.30
N THR A 155 -6.01 0.86 -23.43
CA THR A 155 -5.54 -0.49 -23.65
C THR A 155 -4.12 -0.44 -24.19
N ILE A 156 -3.24 -1.24 -23.61
CA ILE A 156 -1.85 -1.39 -24.06
C ILE A 156 -1.63 -2.86 -24.40
N THR A 157 -1.34 -3.15 -25.67
CA THR A 157 -1.05 -4.50 -26.15
C THR A 157 0.45 -4.69 -26.25
N PHE A 158 0.95 -5.78 -25.71
CA PHE A 158 2.34 -6.21 -25.79
C PHE A 158 2.47 -7.27 -26.87
N ILE A 159 3.39 -7.04 -27.82
CA ILE A 159 3.59 -7.90 -28.99
C ILE A 159 5.06 -8.29 -29.07
N SER A 160 5.37 -9.57 -29.01
CA SER A 160 6.71 -10.09 -29.26
C SER A 160 6.89 -10.43 -30.73
N ARG A 161 7.87 -9.80 -31.39
CA ARG A 161 8.27 -10.06 -32.76
C ARG A 161 9.71 -10.57 -32.80
N GLY A 162 9.89 -11.87 -32.53
CA GLY A 162 11.24 -12.43 -32.40
C GLY A 162 11.95 -11.96 -31.14
N SER A 163 13.03 -11.21 -31.29
CA SER A 163 13.80 -10.63 -30.17
C SER A 163 13.36 -9.19 -29.83
N ILE A 164 12.36 -8.65 -30.52
CA ILE A 164 11.91 -7.28 -30.32
C ILE A 164 10.52 -7.29 -29.68
N MET A 165 10.38 -6.62 -28.55
CA MET A 165 9.10 -6.31 -27.94
C MET A 165 8.59 -5.00 -28.52
N GLN A 166 7.28 -4.94 -28.80
CA GLN A 166 6.60 -3.72 -29.22
C GLN A 166 5.30 -3.56 -28.44
N THR A 167 4.87 -2.31 -28.30
CA THR A 167 3.57 -1.99 -27.69
C THR A 167 2.65 -1.34 -28.73
N ASP A 168 1.35 -1.60 -28.61
CA ASP A 168 0.31 -0.98 -29.40
C ASP A 168 -0.73 -0.34 -28.45
N PRO A 169 -1.04 0.96 -28.64
CA PRO A 169 -0.54 1.89 -29.66
C PRO A 169 0.96 2.19 -29.52
N ALA A 170 1.58 2.63 -30.60
CA ALA A 170 2.97 3.09 -30.61
C ALA A 170 3.13 4.41 -29.82
N GLY A 171 4.36 4.76 -29.46
CA GLY A 171 4.69 5.94 -28.64
C GLY A 171 4.65 5.67 -27.14
N ASN A 172 5.17 6.62 -26.37
CA ASN A 172 5.16 6.54 -24.92
C ASN A 172 3.74 6.62 -24.36
N LYS A 173 3.40 5.73 -23.45
CA LYS A 173 2.12 5.69 -22.75
C LYS A 173 2.33 6.01 -21.30
N THR A 174 1.39 6.71 -20.70
CA THR A 174 1.41 7.03 -19.28
C THR A 174 0.19 6.46 -18.57
N VAL A 175 0.43 5.92 -17.39
CA VAL A 175 -0.60 5.60 -16.41
C VAL A 175 -0.28 6.43 -15.18
N THR A 176 -1.20 7.28 -14.77
CA THR A 176 -1.05 8.13 -13.61
C THR A 176 -1.96 7.66 -12.50
N VAL A 177 -1.39 7.45 -11.33
CA VAL A 177 -2.11 7.21 -10.09
C VAL A 177 -2.07 8.50 -9.30
N SER A 178 -3.22 9.07 -8.96
CA SER A 178 -3.33 10.33 -8.23
C SER A 178 -4.24 10.18 -7.02
N SER A 179 -3.99 10.97 -5.97
CA SER A 179 -4.95 11.14 -4.88
C SER A 179 -5.89 12.29 -5.19
N SER A 180 -7.20 12.07 -5.07
CA SER A 180 -8.21 13.10 -5.29
C SER A 180 -8.13 14.26 -4.29
N SER A 181 -7.59 14.00 -3.09
CA SER A 181 -7.60 14.93 -1.97
C SER A 181 -6.27 15.62 -1.69
N GLN A 182 -5.13 15.09 -2.17
CA GLN A 182 -3.78 15.55 -1.79
C GLN A 182 -2.94 16.11 -2.93
N GLY A 183 -3.41 16.06 -4.17
CA GLY A 183 -2.62 16.47 -5.33
C GLY A 183 -1.33 15.65 -5.54
N THR A 184 -1.16 14.54 -4.81
CA THR A 184 -0.03 13.63 -4.99
C THR A 184 -0.29 12.74 -6.18
N ASN A 185 0.70 12.56 -7.05
CA ASN A 185 0.61 11.68 -8.20
C ASN A 185 1.88 10.83 -8.35
N ALA A 186 1.71 9.65 -8.94
CA ALA A 186 2.78 8.78 -9.42
C ALA A 186 2.52 8.48 -10.89
N VAL A 187 3.49 8.74 -11.74
CA VAL A 187 3.39 8.53 -13.19
C VAL A 187 4.23 7.33 -13.58
N ILE A 188 3.62 6.39 -14.28
CA ILE A 188 4.28 5.21 -14.85
C ILE A 188 4.33 5.46 -16.35
N THR A 189 5.54 5.55 -16.90
CA THR A 189 5.76 5.69 -18.35
C THR A 189 6.15 4.35 -18.94
N ILE A 190 5.49 3.97 -20.02
CA ILE A 190 5.73 2.74 -20.78
C ILE A 190 6.17 3.16 -22.18
N ASN A 191 7.39 2.84 -22.56
CA ASN A 191 7.90 3.15 -23.89
C ASN A 191 7.41 2.15 -24.96
N ASP A 192 7.77 2.39 -26.22
CA ASP A 192 7.40 1.52 -27.35
C ASP A 192 7.88 0.07 -27.23
N TYR A 193 8.92 -0.15 -26.46
CA TYR A 193 9.49 -1.48 -26.22
C TYR A 193 8.94 -2.14 -24.96
N GLY A 194 7.95 -1.52 -24.30
CA GLY A 194 7.34 -2.03 -23.08
C GLY A 194 8.19 -1.83 -21.80
N SER A 195 9.33 -1.13 -21.90
CA SER A 195 10.13 -0.78 -20.73
C SER A 195 9.43 0.26 -19.86
N LEU A 196 9.51 0.11 -18.55
CA LEU A 196 8.88 0.97 -17.55
C LEU A 196 9.88 1.98 -16.99
N GLN A 197 9.43 3.22 -16.83
CA GLN A 197 10.15 4.31 -16.19
C GLN A 197 9.32 4.91 -15.05
#